data_188bea29148de7f95fb445ce995d3870
#
_entry.id   188bea29148de7f95fb445ce995d3870
#
_cell.length_a   1.000
_cell.length_b   1.000
_cell.length_c   1.000
_cell.angle_alpha   90.00
_cell.angle_beta   90.00
_cell.angle_gamma   90.00
#
_symmetry.space_group_name_H-M   'P 1'
#
loop_
_entity.id
_entity.type
_entity.pdbx_description
1 polymer ?
#
loop_
_entity_poly.entity_id
_entity_poly.type
_entity_poly.pdbx_seq_one_letter_code
_entity_poly.pdbx_strand_id
1 'polypeptide(L)'
;QTGALAWRFYIVPGNPADGFEDDAMKMAADTWSGSWWEHGGGGNAWHAFTYDEELDQLYIGTGNGSPWNRKLRSPGGGDNLFLCSIVALDPDTGKYLWHYQTVPGETWDYNSNMDIVLADLELEGKSVKALMHAPKNGFFYVIDRKMGTLLSAEKFADANWATHVDL
;
A
#
# COMPACT_ATOMS: atom_id res chain seq x y z
N GLN A 1 -1.02 -29.64 -8.23
CA GLN A 1 -1.02 -28.53 -7.24
C GLN A 1 -1.50 -29.07 -5.90
N THR A 2 -0.71 -28.93 -4.85
CA THR A 2 -0.93 -29.59 -3.55
C THR A 2 -1.71 -28.72 -2.55
N GLY A 3 -1.83 -27.41 -2.80
CA GLY A 3 -2.37 -26.46 -1.83
C GLY A 3 -1.44 -26.14 -0.66
N ALA A 4 -0.16 -26.53 -0.75
CA ALA A 4 0.83 -26.19 0.25
C ALA A 4 1.09 -24.67 0.26
N LEU A 5 1.32 -24.11 1.45
CA LEU A 5 1.71 -22.71 1.60
C LEU A 5 3.07 -22.49 0.94
N ALA A 6 3.13 -21.60 -0.08
CA ALA A 6 4.37 -21.25 -0.76
C ALA A 6 5.12 -20.14 0.01
N TRP A 7 4.41 -19.08 0.36
CA TRP A 7 4.96 -17.93 1.11
C TRP A 7 3.83 -17.18 1.84
N ARG A 8 4.22 -16.27 2.71
CA ARG A 8 3.32 -15.34 3.40
C ARG A 8 3.99 -13.96 3.48
N PHE A 9 3.24 -12.92 3.18
CA PHE A 9 3.63 -11.53 3.40
C PHE A 9 2.71 -10.89 4.43
N TYR A 10 3.28 -10.22 5.41
CA TYR A 10 2.52 -9.44 6.39
C TYR A 10 2.40 -7.99 5.94
N ILE A 11 1.26 -7.36 6.22
CA ILE A 11 1.00 -5.97 5.83
C ILE A 11 1.34 -5.01 6.97
N VAL A 12 1.18 -5.47 8.20
CA VAL A 12 1.49 -4.70 9.41
C VAL A 12 2.53 -5.45 10.22
N PRO A 13 3.60 -4.78 10.66
CA PRO A 13 4.65 -5.42 11.45
C PRO A 13 4.13 -5.84 12.82
N GLY A 14 4.64 -6.95 13.33
CA GLY A 14 4.37 -7.48 14.66
C GLY A 14 5.09 -6.70 15.77
N ASN A 15 5.15 -7.32 16.95
CA ASN A 15 5.87 -6.76 18.10
C ASN A 15 7.38 -6.74 17.81
N PRO A 16 8.05 -5.58 17.88
CA PRO A 16 9.50 -5.49 17.62
C PRO A 16 10.37 -6.38 18.54
N ALA A 17 9.87 -6.74 19.74
CA ALA A 17 10.59 -7.62 20.65
C ALA A 17 10.69 -9.07 20.14
N ASP A 18 9.80 -9.48 19.23
CA ASP A 18 9.79 -10.83 18.66
C ASP A 18 10.63 -10.92 17.37
N GLY A 19 11.18 -9.78 16.92
CA GLY A 19 11.87 -9.64 15.63
C GLY A 19 10.90 -9.42 14.47
N PHE A 20 11.43 -9.44 13.25
CA PHE A 20 10.64 -9.23 12.03
C PHE A 20 10.90 -10.36 11.05
N GLU A 21 9.87 -10.70 10.28
CA GLU A 21 9.91 -11.78 9.28
C GLU A 21 10.87 -11.48 8.13
N ASP A 22 10.98 -10.20 7.76
CA ASP A 22 11.83 -9.71 6.68
C ASP A 22 12.21 -8.23 6.84
N ASP A 23 13.04 -7.72 5.92
CA ASP A 23 13.48 -6.31 5.92
C ASP A 23 12.32 -5.33 5.63
N ALA A 24 11.27 -5.75 4.91
CA ALA A 24 10.11 -4.90 4.65
C ALA A 24 9.30 -4.67 5.93
N MET A 25 9.11 -5.69 6.76
CA MET A 25 8.46 -5.56 8.06
C MET A 25 9.30 -4.75 9.04
N LYS A 26 10.61 -4.87 8.99
CA LYS A 26 11.51 -4.03 9.78
C LYS A 26 11.41 -2.56 9.37
N MET A 27 11.47 -2.26 8.07
CA MET A 27 11.27 -0.91 7.52
C MET A 27 9.89 -0.36 7.90
N ALA A 28 8.85 -1.15 7.78
CA ALA A 28 7.50 -0.74 8.15
C ALA A 28 7.41 -0.39 9.64
N ALA A 29 8.02 -1.16 10.54
CA ALA A 29 7.99 -0.94 11.98
C ALA A 29 8.56 0.43 12.38
N ASP A 30 9.54 0.95 11.66
CA ASP A 30 10.13 2.28 11.89
C ASP A 30 9.12 3.42 11.64
N THR A 31 7.99 3.14 11.00
CA THR A 31 6.90 4.10 10.73
C THR A 31 5.75 4.01 11.73
N TRP A 32 5.89 3.19 12.77
CA TRP A 32 4.90 3.01 13.82
C TRP A 32 5.42 3.45 15.18
N SER A 33 4.50 3.70 16.12
CA SER A 33 4.85 4.02 17.50
C SER A 33 3.85 3.42 18.49
N GLY A 34 4.29 3.26 19.75
CA GLY A 34 3.47 2.62 20.79
C GLY A 34 3.37 1.11 20.59
N SER A 35 2.25 0.52 21.02
CA SER A 35 2.01 -0.93 21.01
C SER A 35 0.94 -1.32 19.98
N TRP A 36 1.07 -0.89 18.72
CA TRP A 36 0.09 -1.13 17.65
C TRP A 36 -0.27 -2.62 17.47
N TRP A 37 0.68 -3.51 17.71
CA TRP A 37 0.50 -4.96 17.59
C TRP A 37 -0.53 -5.54 18.56
N GLU A 38 -0.78 -4.89 19.72
CA GLU A 38 -1.80 -5.30 20.69
C GLU A 38 -3.22 -5.15 20.10
N HIS A 39 -3.38 -4.29 19.12
CA HIS A 39 -4.64 -4.02 18.41
C HIS A 39 -4.68 -4.60 16.99
N GLY A 40 -3.60 -5.24 16.56
CA GLY A 40 -3.47 -5.83 15.23
C GLY A 40 -3.19 -4.84 14.09
N GLY A 41 -3.21 -3.52 14.33
CA GLY A 41 -2.80 -2.47 13.39
C GLY A 41 -3.68 -2.24 12.17
N GLY A 42 -4.39 -3.22 11.64
CA GLY A 42 -5.27 -3.13 10.46
C GLY A 42 -4.62 -3.63 9.17
N GLY A 43 -4.84 -2.93 8.06
CA GLY A 43 -4.14 -3.16 6.78
C GLY A 43 -4.69 -4.29 5.92
N ASN A 44 -5.84 -4.88 6.24
CA ASN A 44 -6.37 -6.04 5.54
C ASN A 44 -6.44 -5.84 4.02
N ALA A 45 -5.87 -6.76 3.25
CA ALA A 45 -6.04 -6.85 1.80
C ALA A 45 -7.31 -7.65 1.48
N TRP A 46 -8.45 -6.98 1.39
CA TRP A 46 -9.77 -7.61 1.31
C TRP A 46 -10.41 -7.58 -0.08
N HIS A 47 -9.75 -6.97 -1.07
CA HIS A 47 -10.21 -6.89 -2.45
C HIS A 47 -9.36 -7.75 -3.38
N ALA A 48 -9.65 -7.70 -4.69
CA ALA A 48 -8.91 -8.41 -5.72
C ALA A 48 -7.45 -7.96 -5.82
N PHE A 49 -6.58 -8.88 -6.16
CA PHE A 49 -5.18 -8.63 -6.46
C PHE A 49 -4.99 -8.53 -7.97
N THR A 50 -4.00 -7.76 -8.40
CA THR A 50 -3.68 -7.61 -9.82
C THR A 50 -2.30 -8.18 -10.10
N TYR A 51 -2.22 -9.13 -11.04
CA TYR A 51 -0.97 -9.72 -11.49
C TYR A 51 -0.56 -9.13 -12.84
N ASP A 52 0.68 -8.68 -12.93
CA ASP A 52 1.33 -8.19 -14.14
C ASP A 52 2.19 -9.30 -14.74
N GLU A 53 1.69 -9.93 -15.81
CA GLU A 53 2.40 -11.02 -16.50
C GLU A 53 3.69 -10.55 -17.17
N GLU A 54 3.79 -9.27 -17.51
CA GLU A 54 4.95 -8.73 -18.22
C GLU A 54 6.12 -8.44 -17.29
N LEU A 55 5.82 -7.89 -16.10
CA LEU A 55 6.83 -7.55 -15.10
C LEU A 55 7.00 -8.64 -14.04
N ASP A 56 6.16 -9.67 -14.08
CA ASP A 56 6.09 -10.74 -13.08
C ASP A 56 5.98 -10.17 -11.66
N GLN A 57 4.97 -9.30 -11.47
CA GLN A 57 4.71 -8.61 -10.20
C GLN A 57 3.24 -8.78 -9.77
N LEU A 58 3.03 -8.96 -8.48
CA LEU A 58 1.71 -9.01 -7.85
C LEU A 58 1.46 -7.71 -7.10
N TYR A 59 0.41 -6.96 -7.47
CA TYR A 59 0.01 -5.75 -6.77
C TYR A 59 -1.15 -6.01 -5.84
N ILE A 60 -1.01 -5.56 -4.59
CA ILE A 60 -1.97 -5.72 -3.52
C ILE A 60 -2.34 -4.36 -2.97
N GLY A 61 -3.64 -4.04 -2.96
CA GLY A 61 -4.16 -2.89 -2.25
C GLY A 61 -4.39 -3.22 -0.77
N THR A 62 -4.01 -2.31 0.14
CA THR A 62 -4.14 -2.51 1.58
C THR A 62 -5.15 -1.57 2.22
N GLY A 63 -5.75 -2.00 3.30
CA GLY A 63 -6.83 -1.32 4.00
C GLY A 63 -6.39 -0.30 5.04
N ASN A 64 -7.39 0.20 5.73
CA ASN A 64 -7.28 1.17 6.82
C ASN A 64 -6.60 0.62 8.07
N GLY A 65 -6.23 1.53 8.96
CA GLY A 65 -5.70 1.21 10.28
C GLY A 65 -6.76 0.74 11.29
N SER A 66 -6.35 -0.06 12.27
CA SER A 66 -7.15 -0.48 13.41
C SER A 66 -6.36 -0.30 14.72
N PRO A 67 -6.87 0.46 15.71
CA PRO A 67 -8.04 1.37 15.63
C PRO A 67 -7.91 2.46 14.57
N TRP A 68 -9.05 2.98 14.06
CA TRP A 68 -9.04 4.06 13.04
C TRP A 68 -8.32 5.31 13.51
N ASN A 69 -8.52 5.69 14.78
CA ASN A 69 -7.85 6.83 15.36
C ASN A 69 -6.34 6.56 15.52
N ARG A 70 -5.53 7.22 14.68
CA ARG A 70 -4.06 7.10 14.71
C ARG A 70 -3.46 7.43 16.08
N LYS A 71 -4.04 8.37 16.83
CA LYS A 71 -3.54 8.75 18.17
C LYS A 71 -3.64 7.61 19.18
N LEU A 72 -4.52 6.64 18.95
CA LEU A 72 -4.62 5.43 19.76
C LEU A 72 -3.70 4.32 19.22
N ARG A 73 -3.68 4.15 17.90
CA ARG A 73 -2.92 3.09 17.23
C ARG A 73 -1.41 3.36 17.20
N SER A 74 -1.02 4.62 16.98
CA SER A 74 0.36 5.04 16.82
C SER A 74 0.53 6.45 17.41
N PRO A 75 0.54 6.60 18.74
CA PRO A 75 0.44 7.88 19.44
C PRO A 75 1.61 8.83 19.16
N GLY A 76 2.79 8.33 18.81
CA GLY A 76 3.93 9.13 18.35
C GLY A 76 3.85 9.55 16.88
N GLY A 77 2.79 9.17 16.16
CA GLY A 77 2.64 9.46 14.73
C GLY A 77 3.28 8.40 13.83
N GLY A 78 3.82 8.87 12.69
CA GLY A 78 4.40 8.02 11.64
C GLY A 78 3.39 7.63 10.57
N ASP A 79 3.89 7.10 9.45
CA ASP A 79 3.09 6.81 8.26
C ASP A 79 2.31 5.51 8.37
N ASN A 80 2.69 4.63 9.29
CA ASN A 80 2.06 3.35 9.56
C ASN A 80 2.03 2.41 8.33
N LEU A 81 3.21 2.13 7.75
CA LEU A 81 3.31 1.20 6.62
C LEU A 81 2.90 -0.23 7.05
N PHE A 82 2.12 -0.95 6.19
CA PHE A 82 1.66 -0.55 4.85
C PHE A 82 0.16 -0.29 4.82
N LEU A 83 -0.37 0.58 5.70
CA LEU A 83 -1.78 0.97 5.61
C LEU A 83 -2.05 1.81 4.36
N CYS A 84 -3.25 1.67 3.78
CA CYS A 84 -3.70 2.47 2.62
C CYS A 84 -2.65 2.58 1.52
N SER A 85 -2.06 1.46 1.15
CA SER A 85 -0.94 1.37 0.22
C SER A 85 -1.26 0.44 -0.95
N ILE A 86 -0.54 0.62 -2.03
CA ILE A 86 -0.32 -0.40 -3.05
C ILE A 86 1.04 -1.02 -2.74
N VAL A 87 1.09 -2.32 -2.61
CA VAL A 87 2.32 -3.09 -2.36
C VAL A 87 2.57 -4.02 -3.53
N ALA A 88 3.77 -3.95 -4.10
CA ALA A 88 4.21 -4.88 -5.15
C ALA A 88 5.08 -5.98 -4.56
N LEU A 89 4.75 -7.20 -4.90
CA LEU A 89 5.43 -8.41 -4.45
C LEU A 89 5.89 -9.25 -5.64
N ASP A 90 6.98 -9.96 -5.46
CA ASP A 90 7.37 -11.07 -6.31
C ASP A 90 6.38 -12.23 -6.10
N PRO A 91 5.67 -12.70 -7.14
CA PRO A 91 4.60 -13.68 -6.98
C PRO A 91 5.08 -15.09 -6.59
N ASP A 92 6.33 -15.44 -6.93
CA ASP A 92 6.90 -16.76 -6.63
C ASP A 92 7.39 -16.87 -5.20
N THR A 93 7.93 -15.78 -4.65
CA THR A 93 8.62 -15.78 -3.36
C THR A 93 7.91 -14.98 -2.27
N GLY A 94 6.95 -14.12 -2.64
CA GLY A 94 6.30 -13.17 -1.73
C GLY A 94 7.21 -12.02 -1.28
N LYS A 95 8.40 -11.86 -1.89
CA LYS A 95 9.31 -10.78 -1.53
C LYS A 95 8.74 -9.42 -1.92
N TYR A 96 8.89 -8.46 -1.01
CA TYR A 96 8.61 -7.06 -1.24
C TYR A 96 9.49 -6.49 -2.36
N LEU A 97 8.87 -5.74 -3.29
CA LEU A 97 9.54 -5.04 -4.39
C LEU A 97 9.48 -3.52 -4.16
N TRP A 98 8.28 -2.96 -4.03
CA TRP A 98 8.04 -1.54 -3.78
C TRP A 98 6.66 -1.31 -3.18
N HIS A 99 6.40 -0.12 -2.68
CA HIS A 99 5.06 0.33 -2.30
C HIS A 99 4.83 1.79 -2.67
N TYR A 100 3.57 2.15 -2.78
CA TYR A 100 3.11 3.53 -2.81
C TYR A 100 1.98 3.72 -1.80
N GLN A 101 2.16 4.58 -0.82
CA GLN A 101 1.16 4.83 0.21
C GLN A 101 0.27 6.02 -0.19
N THR A 102 -1.01 5.77 -0.42
CA THR A 102 -1.96 6.80 -0.86
C THR A 102 -2.42 7.73 0.27
N VAL A 103 -2.35 7.27 1.52
CA VAL A 103 -2.73 8.05 2.71
C VAL A 103 -1.77 7.77 3.86
N PRO A 104 -0.62 8.47 3.93
CA PRO A 104 0.29 8.36 5.07
C PRO A 104 -0.40 8.73 6.39
N GLY A 105 -0.18 7.93 7.42
CA GLY A 105 -0.75 8.15 8.75
C GLY A 105 -2.28 8.15 8.77
N GLU A 106 -2.90 7.32 7.98
CA GLU A 106 -4.35 7.16 7.80
C GLU A 106 -5.13 7.21 9.13
N THR A 107 -6.27 7.92 9.16
CA THR A 107 -7.16 8.06 10.33
C THR A 107 -8.64 8.24 9.96
N TRP A 108 -8.99 8.20 8.66
CA TRP A 108 -10.34 8.45 8.14
C TRP A 108 -11.10 7.18 7.70
N ASP A 109 -10.55 6.00 7.93
CA ASP A 109 -11.07 4.77 7.32
C ASP A 109 -10.99 4.82 5.77
N TYR A 110 -9.94 5.43 5.24
CA TYR A 110 -9.60 5.31 3.84
C TYR A 110 -8.95 3.94 3.58
N ASN A 111 -9.06 3.48 2.35
CA ASN A 111 -8.55 2.19 1.92
C ASN A 111 -7.95 2.33 0.52
N SER A 112 -6.94 1.55 0.19
CA SER A 112 -6.38 1.40 -1.15
C SER A 112 -6.60 0.00 -1.72
N ASN A 113 -7.72 -0.62 -1.36
CA ASN A 113 -8.12 -1.96 -1.82
C ASN A 113 -8.91 -1.98 -3.13
N MET A 114 -9.22 -0.80 -3.70
CA MET A 114 -10.00 -0.68 -4.94
C MET A 114 -9.22 -1.27 -6.10
N ASP A 115 -9.91 -1.47 -7.23
CA ASP A 115 -9.31 -2.03 -8.44
C ASP A 115 -8.01 -1.34 -8.83
N ILE A 116 -7.06 -2.15 -9.22
CA ILE A 116 -5.77 -1.74 -9.78
C ILE A 116 -5.79 -2.11 -11.25
N VAL A 117 -5.74 -1.11 -12.14
CA VAL A 117 -5.80 -1.30 -13.59
C VAL A 117 -4.42 -1.04 -14.19
N LEU A 118 -3.95 -1.96 -15.02
CA LEU A 118 -2.66 -1.84 -15.71
C LEU A 118 -2.87 -1.39 -17.15
N ALA A 119 -2.04 -0.46 -17.61
CA ALA A 119 -2.04 0.00 -19.01
C ALA A 119 -0.64 0.47 -19.44
N ASP A 120 -0.41 0.44 -20.73
CA ASP A 120 0.70 1.15 -21.35
C ASP A 120 0.17 2.49 -21.84
N LEU A 121 0.74 3.57 -21.33
CA LEU A 121 0.31 4.94 -21.63
C LEU A 121 1.43 5.71 -22.34
N GLU A 122 1.05 6.64 -23.21
CA GLU A 122 1.95 7.65 -23.75
C GLU A 122 1.78 8.94 -22.92
N LEU A 123 2.76 9.25 -22.07
CA LEU A 123 2.80 10.45 -21.26
C LEU A 123 3.95 11.34 -21.71
N GLU A 124 3.64 12.57 -22.16
CA GLU A 124 4.63 13.53 -22.66
C GLU A 124 5.58 12.95 -23.73
N GLY A 125 5.04 12.10 -24.61
CA GLY A 125 5.79 11.44 -25.68
C GLY A 125 6.70 10.30 -25.24
N LYS A 126 6.51 9.80 -24.02
CA LYS A 126 7.20 8.62 -23.49
C LYS A 126 6.21 7.52 -23.20
N SER A 127 6.54 6.30 -23.61
CA SER A 127 5.78 5.12 -23.24
C SER A 127 6.06 4.75 -21.78
N VAL A 128 5.00 4.60 -21.01
CA VAL A 128 5.05 4.32 -19.56
C VAL A 128 4.20 3.11 -19.25
N LYS A 129 4.76 2.17 -18.52
CA LYS A 129 4.04 1.05 -17.90
C LYS A 129 3.29 1.59 -16.68
N ALA A 130 2.01 1.87 -16.81
CA ALA A 130 1.23 2.53 -15.78
C ALA A 130 0.37 1.55 -14.97
N LEU A 131 0.26 1.86 -13.70
CA LEU A 131 -0.74 1.35 -12.77
C LEU A 131 -1.68 2.50 -12.42
N MET A 132 -2.98 2.30 -12.60
CA MET A 132 -4.02 3.29 -12.31
C MET A 132 -4.87 2.83 -11.13
N HIS A 133 -5.16 3.76 -10.22
CA HIS A 133 -5.87 3.45 -8.98
C HIS A 133 -6.70 4.63 -8.50
N ALA A 134 -7.96 4.38 -8.12
CA ALA A 134 -8.91 5.37 -7.63
C ALA A 134 -9.42 4.99 -6.23
N PRO A 135 -8.64 5.20 -5.16
CA PRO A 135 -9.04 4.84 -3.80
C PRO A 135 -10.07 5.81 -3.21
N LYS A 136 -10.59 5.45 -2.06
CA LYS A 136 -11.65 6.18 -1.33
C LYS A 136 -11.25 7.61 -0.91
N ASN A 137 -9.96 7.97 -1.00
CA ASN A 137 -9.46 9.29 -0.64
C ASN A 137 -9.78 10.41 -1.66
N GLY A 138 -10.34 10.04 -2.84
CA GLY A 138 -10.84 10.98 -3.84
C GLY A 138 -9.82 11.45 -4.89
N PHE A 139 -8.63 10.84 -4.92
CA PHE A 139 -7.62 11.09 -5.95
C PHE A 139 -7.49 9.89 -6.89
N PHE A 140 -7.30 10.16 -8.17
CA PHE A 140 -6.94 9.20 -9.19
C PHE A 140 -5.42 9.21 -9.38
N TYR A 141 -4.80 8.09 -9.08
CA TYR A 141 -3.35 7.92 -9.16
C TYR A 141 -2.94 7.24 -10.45
N VAL A 142 -1.88 7.74 -11.08
CA VAL A 142 -1.13 7.08 -12.15
C VAL A 142 0.29 6.87 -11.64
N ILE A 143 0.72 5.64 -11.56
CA ILE A 143 1.98 5.22 -10.95
C ILE A 143 2.77 4.40 -11.98
N ASP A 144 4.08 4.62 -12.09
CA ASP A 144 4.96 3.70 -12.82
C ASP A 144 4.92 2.34 -12.14
N ARG A 145 4.31 1.34 -12.79
CA ARG A 145 4.10 0.02 -12.18
C ARG A 145 5.37 -0.80 -12.00
N LYS A 146 6.46 -0.37 -12.61
CA LYS A 146 7.76 -1.02 -12.49
C LYS A 146 8.47 -0.70 -11.18
N MET A 147 8.37 0.57 -10.73
CA MET A 147 9.14 1.08 -9.61
C MET A 147 8.29 1.72 -8.50
N GLY A 148 6.98 1.87 -8.70
CA GLY A 148 6.09 2.53 -7.74
C GLY A 148 6.19 4.06 -7.71
N THR A 149 6.83 4.67 -8.72
CA THR A 149 6.98 6.13 -8.78
C THR A 149 5.66 6.77 -9.19
N LEU A 150 5.19 7.77 -8.43
CA LEU A 150 4.01 8.55 -8.78
C LEU A 150 4.27 9.38 -10.05
N LEU A 151 3.36 9.30 -11.01
CA LEU A 151 3.39 10.06 -12.27
C LEU A 151 2.37 11.18 -12.27
N SER A 152 1.17 10.93 -11.74
CA SER A 152 0.16 11.96 -11.48
C SER A 152 -0.82 11.52 -10.41
N ALA A 153 -1.43 12.51 -9.74
CA ALA A 153 -2.51 12.29 -8.80
C ALA A 153 -3.49 13.47 -8.88
N GLU A 154 -4.65 13.24 -9.46
CA GLU A 154 -5.66 14.26 -9.71
C GLU A 154 -6.96 13.93 -8.97
N LYS A 155 -7.64 14.96 -8.46
CA LYS A 155 -8.94 14.76 -7.83
C LYS A 155 -9.99 14.30 -8.84
N PHE A 156 -10.70 13.23 -8.54
CA PHE A 156 -11.90 12.82 -9.29
C PHE A 156 -13.20 13.05 -8.50
N ALA A 157 -13.09 13.47 -7.23
CA ALA A 157 -14.20 13.79 -6.34
C ALA A 157 -13.88 15.02 -5.49
N ASP A 158 -14.92 15.59 -4.87
CA ASP A 158 -14.75 16.69 -3.91
C ASP A 158 -14.10 16.16 -2.63
N ALA A 159 -12.76 16.22 -2.58
CA ALA A 159 -11.98 15.87 -1.42
C ALA A 159 -11.43 17.15 -0.78
N ASN A 160 -11.72 17.35 0.51
CA ASN A 160 -11.31 18.54 1.27
C ASN A 160 -10.21 18.26 2.31
N TRP A 161 -9.79 17.00 2.46
CA TRP A 161 -8.74 16.60 3.38
C TRP A 161 -7.33 16.96 2.90
N ALA A 162 -7.16 17.10 1.58
CA ALA A 162 -5.93 17.56 0.93
C ALA A 162 -6.25 18.44 -0.30
N THR A 163 -5.37 19.36 -0.63
CA THR A 163 -5.49 20.21 -1.84
C THR A 163 -4.91 19.50 -3.06
N HIS A 164 -3.81 18.82 -2.90
CA HIS A 164 -3.07 18.07 -3.92
C HIS A 164 -2.27 16.94 -3.26
N VAL A 165 -1.65 16.12 -4.09
CA VAL A 165 -0.64 15.12 -3.71
C VAL A 165 0.68 15.58 -4.29
N ASP A 166 1.76 15.57 -3.49
CA ASP A 166 3.10 15.90 -3.96
C ASP A 166 3.64 14.78 -4.86
N LEU A 167 4.28 15.16 -6.01
CA LEU A 167 4.91 14.24 -6.97
C LEU A 167 6.35 13.95 -6.59
#